data_61b1547918621c954f103504ec703cfb
#
_entry.id   61b1547918621c954f103504ec703cfb
#
_cell.length_a   1.000
_cell.length_b   1.000
_cell.length_c   1.000
_cell.angle_alpha   90.00
_cell.angle_beta   90.00
_cell.angle_gamma   90.00
#
_symmetry.space_group_name_H-M   'P 1'
#
loop_
_entity.id
_entity.type
_entity.pdbx_description
1 polymer ?
#
loop_
_entity_poly.entity_id
_entity_poly.type
_entity_poly.pdbx_seq_one_letter_code
_entity_poly.pdbx_strand_id
1 'polypeptide(L)'
;IPIPGVGDALGQALPPVIMGLAAAGQVQVGSAATVADSIGNPTQQHIDFAAALLASLPEAVSAAAHDTHDACALVFALLLDPKDGPVQKKQFGQVDKLFGEQMAKATLKLSADVASLDPRAKLPVADLAVGSLRRMAKDQFERFTKLLESLAAADEKIDLFEFSLSKLVIRHLEPHFVKQQKKTTRYYSLKKLSHECSVLISSLACTAGSNDETIQTAYDAGASHLDATRLTQLPDVDCGLQELDQALVTLDGVAINLKRKLIEAAAATVSADGYLQIQEAELLRAISDSL
;
A
#
# COMPACT_ATOMS: atom_id res chain seq x y z
N ILE A 1 -10.30 0.35 -29.40
CA ILE A 1 -11.51 0.63 -28.58
C ILE A 1 -10.99 0.74 -27.15
N PRO A 2 -11.10 1.90 -26.48
CA PRO A 2 -10.65 2.02 -25.09
C PRO A 2 -11.52 1.12 -24.22
N ILE A 3 -10.87 0.33 -23.37
CA ILE A 3 -11.56 -0.53 -22.40
C ILE A 3 -12.03 0.39 -21.26
N PRO A 4 -13.35 0.52 -21.01
CA PRO A 4 -13.84 1.36 -19.91
C PRO A 4 -13.39 0.78 -18.56
N GLY A 5 -12.78 1.59 -17.71
CA GLY A 5 -12.32 1.23 -16.38
C GLY A 5 -10.81 1.01 -16.22
N VAL A 6 -10.05 0.80 -17.30
CA VAL A 6 -8.58 0.67 -17.22
C VAL A 6 -7.92 2.04 -17.02
N GLY A 7 -8.50 3.10 -17.59
CA GLY A 7 -7.98 4.46 -17.44
C GLY A 7 -8.08 5.01 -16.00
N ASP A 8 -9.16 4.70 -15.30
CA ASP A 8 -9.37 5.20 -13.92
C ASP A 8 -8.52 4.46 -12.88
N ALA A 9 -8.28 3.16 -13.08
CA ALA A 9 -7.42 2.37 -12.20
C ALA A 9 -5.93 2.73 -12.40
N LEU A 10 -5.50 2.97 -13.66
CA LEU A 10 -4.12 3.33 -13.98
C LEU A 10 -3.80 4.81 -13.67
N GLY A 11 -4.78 5.69 -13.72
CA GLY A 11 -4.61 7.11 -13.38
C GLY A 11 -4.30 7.37 -11.90
N GLN A 12 -4.60 6.42 -11.02
CA GLN A 12 -4.24 6.46 -9.60
C GLN A 12 -2.98 5.63 -9.29
N ALA A 13 -2.44 4.92 -10.29
CA ALA A 13 -1.59 3.77 -10.07
C ALA A 13 -0.14 4.06 -9.66
N LEU A 14 0.50 5.17 -9.94
CA LEU A 14 1.89 5.39 -9.49
C LEU A 14 2.22 6.87 -9.36
N PRO A 15 2.81 7.32 -8.24
CA PRO A 15 3.39 8.67 -8.18
C PRO A 15 4.49 8.83 -9.25
N PRO A 16 4.65 10.02 -9.84
CA PRO A 16 5.70 10.37 -10.81
C PRO A 16 7.11 10.00 -10.39
N VAL A 17 7.34 10.00 -9.11
CA VAL A 17 8.62 9.66 -8.47
C VAL A 17 9.05 8.22 -8.78
N ILE A 18 8.12 7.29 -8.97
CA ILE A 18 8.43 5.88 -9.24
C ILE A 18 9.02 5.66 -10.65
N MET A 19 8.84 6.59 -11.58
CA MET A 19 9.41 6.47 -12.93
C MET A 19 10.93 6.61 -13.01
N GLY A 20 11.55 7.43 -12.13
CA GLY A 20 13.00 7.53 -12.05
C GLY A 20 13.67 6.31 -11.41
N LEU A 21 12.90 5.40 -10.78
CA LEU A 21 13.36 4.15 -10.16
C LEU A 21 13.89 3.11 -11.15
N ALA A 22 13.97 3.44 -12.44
CA ALA A 22 14.19 2.46 -13.51
C ALA A 22 15.53 1.69 -13.44
N ALA A 23 16.55 2.15 -12.71
CA ALA A 23 17.86 1.51 -12.70
C ALA A 23 18.47 1.20 -11.32
N ALA A 24 18.05 1.86 -10.23
CA ALA A 24 18.76 1.84 -8.95
C ALA A 24 17.89 1.44 -7.73
N GLY A 25 16.61 1.11 -7.89
CA GLY A 25 15.71 0.81 -6.77
C GLY A 25 15.30 2.04 -5.93
N GLN A 26 15.81 3.22 -6.26
CA GLN A 26 15.52 4.49 -5.58
C GLN A 26 15.51 5.68 -6.56
N VAL A 27 14.77 6.73 -6.23
CA VAL A 27 14.71 7.99 -7.00
C VAL A 27 15.22 9.14 -6.17
N GLN A 28 16.05 9.98 -6.76
CA GLN A 28 16.38 11.27 -6.18
C GLN A 28 15.16 12.20 -6.30
N VAL A 29 14.69 12.73 -5.19
CA VAL A 29 13.55 13.65 -5.13
C VAL A 29 14.01 15.07 -4.83
N GLY A 30 13.41 16.03 -5.55
CA GLY A 30 13.78 17.44 -5.39
C GLY A 30 13.19 18.06 -4.12
N SER A 31 11.99 17.65 -3.70
CA SER A 31 11.34 18.12 -2.46
C SER A 31 10.14 17.26 -2.09
N ALA A 32 9.79 17.23 -0.79
CA ALA A 32 8.60 16.56 -0.28
C ALA A 32 7.30 17.09 -0.91
N ALA A 33 7.22 18.38 -1.20
CA ALA A 33 6.07 18.96 -1.87
C ALA A 33 5.88 18.39 -3.28
N THR A 34 6.97 18.18 -4.03
CA THR A 34 6.91 17.54 -5.37
C THR A 34 6.39 16.11 -5.27
N VAL A 35 6.79 15.37 -4.25
CA VAL A 35 6.30 14.00 -3.99
C VAL A 35 4.81 14.03 -3.68
N ALA A 36 4.39 14.89 -2.74
CA ALA A 36 2.99 15.01 -2.34
C ALA A 36 2.07 15.47 -3.49
N ASP A 37 2.49 16.45 -4.28
CA ASP A 37 1.73 16.96 -5.44
C ASP A 37 1.65 15.96 -6.59
N SER A 38 2.53 14.97 -6.63
CA SER A 38 2.51 13.90 -7.64
C SER A 38 1.45 12.84 -7.35
N ILE A 39 1.02 12.73 -6.11
CA ILE A 39 0.01 11.75 -5.71
C ILE A 39 -1.34 12.13 -6.33
N GLY A 40 -1.94 11.21 -7.08
CA GLY A 40 -3.21 11.45 -7.76
C GLY A 40 -3.14 12.34 -9.01
N ASN A 41 -1.93 12.76 -9.44
CA ASN A 41 -1.74 13.64 -10.61
C ASN A 41 -0.75 13.03 -11.63
N PRO A 42 -1.14 11.94 -12.33
CA PRO A 42 -0.25 11.25 -13.27
C PRO A 42 0.03 12.10 -14.51
N THR A 43 1.27 12.12 -14.96
CA THR A 43 1.67 12.68 -16.26
C THR A 43 1.55 11.63 -17.38
N GLN A 44 1.62 12.07 -18.65
CA GLN A 44 1.62 11.15 -19.79
C GLN A 44 2.74 10.10 -19.69
N GLN A 45 3.92 10.49 -19.22
CA GLN A 45 5.04 9.57 -19.05
C GLN A 45 4.72 8.45 -18.04
N HIS A 46 3.95 8.76 -16.97
CA HIS A 46 3.52 7.76 -15.99
C HIS A 46 2.56 6.75 -16.60
N ILE A 47 1.65 7.22 -17.46
CA ILE A 47 0.71 6.36 -18.17
C ILE A 47 1.47 5.44 -19.13
N ASP A 48 2.44 5.98 -19.88
CA ASP A 48 3.26 5.21 -20.81
C ASP A 48 4.10 4.14 -20.09
N PHE A 49 4.69 4.51 -18.93
CA PHE A 49 5.44 3.56 -18.10
C PHE A 49 4.54 2.45 -17.53
N ALA A 50 3.36 2.81 -16.99
CA ALA A 50 2.39 1.83 -16.50
C ALA A 50 1.92 0.88 -17.60
N ALA A 51 1.69 1.41 -18.82
CA ALA A 51 1.33 0.60 -19.98
C ALA A 51 2.45 -0.37 -20.36
N ALA A 52 3.71 0.08 -20.39
CA ALA A 52 4.87 -0.77 -20.66
C ALA A 52 5.05 -1.86 -19.59
N LEU A 53 4.86 -1.51 -18.33
CA LEU A 53 4.94 -2.44 -17.20
C LEU A 53 3.88 -3.53 -17.31
N LEU A 54 2.61 -3.15 -17.60
CA LEU A 54 1.52 -4.10 -17.80
C LEU A 54 1.74 -4.99 -19.03
N ALA A 55 2.32 -4.45 -20.10
CA ALA A 55 2.65 -5.23 -21.30
C ALA A 55 3.79 -6.25 -21.07
N SER A 56 4.63 -6.05 -20.03
CA SER A 56 5.71 -6.95 -19.66
C SER A 56 5.28 -8.09 -18.73
N LEU A 57 4.02 -8.09 -18.26
CA LEU A 57 3.53 -9.11 -17.33
C LEU A 57 3.47 -10.49 -18.00
N PRO A 58 3.79 -11.57 -17.26
CA PRO A 58 3.51 -12.93 -17.72
C PRO A 58 2.04 -13.10 -18.07
N GLU A 59 1.76 -13.82 -19.17
CA GLU A 59 0.38 -14.05 -19.64
C GLU A 59 -0.51 -14.65 -18.56
N ALA A 60 0.03 -15.59 -17.75
CA ALA A 60 -0.69 -16.21 -16.64
C ALA A 60 -1.14 -15.18 -15.58
N VAL A 61 -0.28 -14.23 -15.23
CA VAL A 61 -0.57 -13.15 -14.27
C VAL A 61 -1.64 -12.20 -14.84
N SER A 62 -1.46 -11.79 -16.09
CA SER A 62 -2.41 -10.91 -16.77
C SER A 62 -3.79 -11.57 -16.90
N ALA A 63 -3.86 -12.84 -17.31
CA ALA A 63 -5.10 -13.60 -17.41
C ALA A 63 -5.78 -13.75 -16.04
N ALA A 64 -5.02 -14.12 -15.00
CA ALA A 64 -5.53 -14.26 -13.65
C ALA A 64 -6.15 -12.97 -13.10
N ALA A 65 -5.55 -11.82 -13.36
CA ALA A 65 -6.08 -10.54 -12.92
C ALA A 65 -7.47 -10.20 -13.51
N HIS A 66 -7.88 -10.84 -14.61
CA HIS A 66 -9.14 -10.56 -15.31
C HIS A 66 -10.27 -11.56 -14.96
N ASP A 67 -9.99 -12.64 -14.25
CA ASP A 67 -10.97 -13.58 -13.71
C ASP A 67 -11.16 -13.36 -12.22
N THR A 68 -12.40 -13.49 -11.69
CA THR A 68 -12.67 -13.21 -10.27
C THR A 68 -12.05 -14.25 -9.34
N HIS A 69 -12.07 -15.54 -9.71
CA HIS A 69 -11.49 -16.60 -8.89
C HIS A 69 -9.96 -16.53 -8.91
N ASP A 70 -9.40 -16.38 -10.10
CA ASP A 70 -7.94 -16.36 -10.26
C ASP A 70 -7.33 -15.04 -9.77
N ALA A 71 -8.07 -13.93 -9.77
CA ALA A 71 -7.67 -12.68 -9.15
C ALA A 71 -7.54 -12.81 -7.62
N CYS A 72 -8.41 -13.58 -6.95
CA CYS A 72 -8.22 -13.92 -5.53
C CYS A 72 -6.92 -14.70 -5.33
N ALA A 73 -6.68 -15.75 -6.14
CA ALA A 73 -5.47 -16.55 -6.08
C ALA A 73 -4.20 -15.71 -6.34
N LEU A 74 -4.28 -14.76 -7.28
CA LEU A 74 -3.18 -13.85 -7.61
C LEU A 74 -2.83 -12.93 -6.44
N VAL A 75 -3.83 -12.32 -5.79
CA VAL A 75 -3.58 -11.45 -4.63
C VAL A 75 -3.02 -12.26 -3.45
N PHE A 76 -3.50 -13.49 -3.23
CA PHE A 76 -2.92 -14.36 -2.21
C PHE A 76 -1.48 -14.75 -2.58
N ALA A 77 -1.18 -15.03 -3.85
CA ALA A 77 0.17 -15.36 -4.30
C ALA A 77 1.17 -14.19 -4.11
N LEU A 78 0.69 -12.94 -4.22
CA LEU A 78 1.51 -11.75 -3.94
C LEU A 78 1.93 -11.63 -2.47
N LEU A 79 1.17 -12.24 -1.54
CA LEU A 79 1.42 -12.26 -0.10
C LEU A 79 2.10 -13.54 0.40
N LEU A 80 2.32 -14.53 -0.48
CA LEU A 80 3.05 -15.73 -0.06
C LEU A 80 4.53 -15.40 0.14
N ASP A 81 5.11 -15.91 1.22
CA ASP A 81 6.56 -15.89 1.41
C ASP A 81 7.24 -16.53 0.18
N PRO A 82 8.16 -15.85 -0.50
CA PRO A 82 8.83 -16.38 -1.68
C PRO A 82 9.73 -17.59 -1.36
N LYS A 83 10.05 -17.83 -0.09
CA LYS A 83 10.86 -18.96 0.36
C LYS A 83 9.96 -20.16 0.65
N ASP A 84 10.26 -21.31 0.07
CA ASP A 84 9.61 -22.59 0.46
C ASP A 84 10.04 -22.95 1.89
N GLY A 85 9.28 -22.45 2.85
CA GLY A 85 9.57 -22.56 4.27
C GLY A 85 8.33 -22.79 5.13
N PRO A 86 8.49 -22.77 6.47
CA PRO A 86 7.38 -22.95 7.41
C PRO A 86 6.29 -21.87 7.25
N VAL A 87 6.69 -20.62 6.96
CA VAL A 87 5.77 -19.49 6.76
C VAL A 87 4.88 -19.75 5.55
N GLN A 88 5.47 -20.03 4.39
CA GLN A 88 4.71 -20.33 3.15
C GLN A 88 3.75 -21.52 3.34
N LYS A 89 4.19 -22.58 4.04
CA LYS A 89 3.34 -23.74 4.33
C LYS A 89 2.15 -23.37 5.25
N LYS A 90 2.37 -22.51 6.24
CA LYS A 90 1.33 -21.97 7.11
C LYS A 90 0.34 -21.14 6.29
N GLN A 91 0.83 -20.22 5.46
CA GLN A 91 0.02 -19.38 4.58
C GLN A 91 -0.81 -20.23 3.61
N PHE A 92 -0.20 -21.23 2.96
CA PHE A 92 -0.90 -22.16 2.08
C PHE A 92 -2.02 -22.92 2.81
N GLY A 93 -1.76 -23.40 4.04
CA GLY A 93 -2.79 -24.04 4.86
C GLY A 93 -3.94 -23.10 5.25
N GLN A 94 -3.69 -21.80 5.40
CA GLN A 94 -4.72 -20.78 5.64
C GLN A 94 -5.61 -20.57 4.40
N VAL A 95 -5.00 -20.51 3.20
CA VAL A 95 -5.75 -20.44 1.93
C VAL A 95 -6.64 -21.68 1.76
N ASP A 96 -6.08 -22.87 1.94
CA ASP A 96 -6.82 -24.14 1.83
C ASP A 96 -8.01 -24.21 2.80
N LYS A 97 -7.79 -23.84 4.06
CA LYS A 97 -8.83 -23.86 5.10
C LYS A 97 -9.99 -22.92 4.81
N LEU A 98 -9.75 -21.73 4.25
CA LEU A 98 -10.78 -20.69 4.05
C LEU A 98 -11.41 -20.72 2.66
N PHE A 99 -10.68 -21.14 1.64
CA PHE A 99 -11.12 -21.11 0.24
C PHE A 99 -11.08 -22.47 -0.45
N GLY A 100 -10.50 -23.49 0.18
CA GLY A 100 -10.42 -24.86 -0.31
C GLY A 100 -9.21 -25.13 -1.19
N GLU A 101 -8.98 -26.43 -1.44
CA GLU A 101 -7.80 -26.97 -2.11
C GLU A 101 -7.60 -26.41 -3.53
N GLN A 102 -8.68 -26.15 -4.26
CA GLN A 102 -8.58 -25.60 -5.63
C GLN A 102 -7.97 -24.20 -5.62
N MET A 103 -8.41 -23.32 -4.71
CA MET A 103 -7.84 -21.98 -4.55
C MET A 103 -6.38 -22.05 -4.11
N ALA A 104 -6.06 -22.92 -3.15
CA ALA A 104 -4.69 -23.10 -2.69
C ALA A 104 -3.76 -23.55 -3.83
N LYS A 105 -4.20 -24.49 -4.67
CA LYS A 105 -3.45 -24.92 -5.86
C LYS A 105 -3.28 -23.80 -6.89
N ALA A 106 -4.34 -23.02 -7.13
CA ALA A 106 -4.27 -21.85 -8.04
C ALA A 106 -3.29 -20.79 -7.52
N THR A 107 -3.32 -20.50 -6.22
CA THR A 107 -2.39 -19.59 -5.55
C THR A 107 -0.94 -20.06 -5.70
N LEU A 108 -0.67 -21.36 -5.43
CA LEU A 108 0.68 -21.90 -5.55
C LEU A 108 1.17 -21.91 -7.00
N LYS A 109 0.29 -22.18 -7.97
CA LYS A 109 0.65 -22.14 -9.39
C LYS A 109 1.10 -20.74 -9.81
N LEU A 110 0.43 -19.69 -9.34
CA LEU A 110 0.77 -18.30 -9.66
C LEU A 110 1.99 -17.79 -8.89
N SER A 111 2.34 -18.40 -7.76
CA SER A 111 3.42 -17.90 -6.90
C SER A 111 4.77 -17.84 -7.60
N ALA A 112 5.08 -18.78 -8.50
CA ALA A 112 6.32 -18.78 -9.27
C ALA A 112 6.39 -17.59 -10.25
N ASP A 113 5.29 -17.32 -10.97
CA ASP A 113 5.19 -16.17 -11.88
C ASP A 113 5.27 -14.86 -11.10
N VAL A 114 4.58 -14.77 -9.96
CA VAL A 114 4.61 -13.60 -9.05
C VAL A 114 6.00 -13.36 -8.47
N ALA A 115 6.73 -14.42 -8.10
CA ALA A 115 8.10 -14.29 -7.59
C ALA A 115 9.07 -13.76 -8.64
N SER A 116 8.80 -13.99 -9.93
CA SER A 116 9.60 -13.50 -11.05
C SER A 116 9.28 -12.05 -11.47
N LEU A 117 8.20 -11.46 -10.93
CA LEU A 117 7.80 -10.09 -11.28
C LEU A 117 8.84 -9.08 -10.80
N ASP A 118 9.01 -8.02 -11.59
CA ASP A 118 9.65 -6.81 -11.11
C ASP A 118 8.90 -6.32 -9.85
N PRO A 119 9.61 -6.04 -8.73
CA PRO A 119 8.97 -5.55 -7.52
C PRO A 119 8.00 -4.38 -7.77
N ARG A 120 8.32 -3.48 -8.71
CA ARG A 120 7.48 -2.35 -9.11
C ARG A 120 6.15 -2.75 -9.76
N ALA A 121 6.06 -3.96 -10.28
CA ALA A 121 4.85 -4.48 -10.92
C ALA A 121 3.85 -5.07 -9.91
N LYS A 122 4.28 -5.45 -8.71
CA LYS A 122 3.45 -6.21 -7.77
C LYS A 122 2.19 -5.45 -7.33
N LEU A 123 2.32 -4.19 -6.87
CA LEU A 123 1.13 -3.38 -6.52
C LEU A 123 0.25 -3.03 -7.72
N PRO A 124 0.77 -2.61 -8.89
CA PRO A 124 -0.02 -2.46 -10.11
C PRO A 124 -0.78 -3.73 -10.52
N VAL A 125 -0.20 -4.90 -10.34
CA VAL A 125 -0.88 -6.19 -10.58
C VAL A 125 -2.04 -6.40 -9.60
N ALA A 126 -1.86 -6.06 -8.33
CA ALA A 126 -2.94 -6.10 -7.34
C ALA A 126 -4.08 -5.12 -7.72
N ASP A 127 -3.76 -3.90 -8.15
CA ASP A 127 -4.75 -2.94 -8.63
C ASP A 127 -5.54 -3.46 -9.84
N LEU A 128 -4.85 -4.10 -10.79
CA LEU A 128 -5.51 -4.71 -11.94
C LEU A 128 -6.51 -5.79 -11.50
N ALA A 129 -6.14 -6.62 -10.52
CA ALA A 129 -6.98 -7.66 -9.94
C ALA A 129 -8.23 -7.08 -9.24
N VAL A 130 -8.13 -5.90 -8.62
CA VAL A 130 -9.27 -5.24 -7.94
C VAL A 130 -10.48 -5.11 -8.88
N GLY A 131 -10.28 -4.81 -10.16
CA GLY A 131 -11.35 -4.72 -11.15
C GLY A 131 -12.20 -5.98 -11.23
N SER A 132 -11.59 -7.15 -11.17
CA SER A 132 -12.26 -8.46 -11.17
C SER A 132 -12.81 -8.83 -9.81
N LEU A 133 -12.11 -8.49 -8.72
CA LEU A 133 -12.52 -8.77 -7.35
C LEU A 133 -13.80 -8.03 -6.94
N ARG A 134 -14.14 -6.91 -7.56
CA ARG A 134 -15.42 -6.20 -7.35
C ARG A 134 -16.65 -7.05 -7.67
N ARG A 135 -16.49 -8.16 -8.41
CA ARG A 135 -17.56 -9.11 -8.76
C ARG A 135 -17.77 -10.21 -7.75
N MET A 136 -17.00 -10.28 -6.67
CA MET A 136 -17.21 -11.22 -5.58
C MET A 136 -18.60 -11.07 -4.95
N ALA A 137 -19.12 -12.14 -4.34
CA ALA A 137 -20.23 -12.02 -3.44
C ALA A 137 -19.76 -11.43 -2.09
N LYS A 138 -20.69 -10.85 -1.33
CA LYS A 138 -20.35 -10.19 -0.05
C LYS A 138 -19.68 -11.14 0.95
N ASP A 139 -20.17 -12.37 1.06
CA ASP A 139 -19.56 -13.38 1.94
C ASP A 139 -18.17 -13.82 1.47
N GLN A 140 -17.93 -13.80 0.16
CA GLN A 140 -16.59 -14.04 -0.39
C GLN A 140 -15.65 -12.88 -0.03
N PHE A 141 -16.11 -11.63 -0.15
CA PHE A 141 -15.32 -10.48 0.25
C PHE A 141 -14.94 -10.52 1.74
N GLU A 142 -15.88 -10.87 2.64
CA GLU A 142 -15.60 -10.99 4.08
C GLU A 142 -14.56 -12.08 4.38
N ARG A 143 -14.60 -13.19 3.67
CA ARG A 143 -13.58 -14.26 3.78
C ARG A 143 -12.25 -13.83 3.17
N PHE A 144 -12.29 -13.13 2.04
CA PHE A 144 -11.12 -12.63 1.34
C PHE A 144 -10.32 -11.64 2.21
N THR A 145 -10.97 -10.65 2.78
CA THR A 145 -10.31 -9.65 3.66
C THR A 145 -9.71 -10.31 4.90
N LYS A 146 -10.45 -11.24 5.54
CA LYS A 146 -9.94 -11.98 6.69
C LYS A 146 -8.70 -12.82 6.35
N LEU A 147 -8.68 -13.45 5.17
CA LEU A 147 -7.51 -14.22 4.74
C LEU A 147 -6.34 -13.31 4.42
N LEU A 148 -6.59 -12.18 3.75
CA LEU A 148 -5.56 -11.20 3.40
C LEU A 148 -4.79 -10.73 4.66
N GLU A 149 -5.53 -10.31 5.70
CA GLU A 149 -4.98 -9.92 6.99
C GLU A 149 -4.20 -11.06 7.67
N SER A 150 -4.72 -12.29 7.57
CA SER A 150 -4.07 -13.48 8.16
C SER A 150 -2.79 -13.88 7.43
N LEU A 151 -2.71 -13.69 6.11
CA LEU A 151 -1.51 -13.95 5.31
C LEU A 151 -0.41 -12.94 5.63
N ALA A 152 -0.77 -11.65 5.69
CA ALA A 152 0.18 -10.57 6.05
C ALA A 152 0.73 -10.71 7.48
N ALA A 153 -0.01 -11.33 8.39
CA ALA A 153 0.43 -11.56 9.79
C ALA A 153 1.06 -12.95 10.02
N ALA A 154 1.41 -13.69 8.96
CA ALA A 154 1.78 -15.11 9.12
C ALA A 154 3.16 -15.33 9.74
N ASP A 155 4.10 -14.41 9.59
CA ASP A 155 5.51 -14.51 10.05
C ASP A 155 5.82 -13.66 11.29
N GLU A 156 4.80 -13.11 11.97
CA GLU A 156 4.94 -12.22 13.13
C GLU A 156 5.58 -10.84 12.82
N LYS A 157 5.97 -10.60 11.57
CA LYS A 157 6.49 -9.32 11.08
C LYS A 157 5.80 -8.96 9.78
N ILE A 158 4.85 -8.02 9.86
CA ILE A 158 4.22 -7.47 8.65
C ILE A 158 5.28 -6.61 7.94
N ASP A 159 5.61 -6.97 6.71
CA ASP A 159 6.49 -6.12 5.92
C ASP A 159 5.71 -4.96 5.25
N LEU A 160 6.45 -3.97 4.75
CA LEU A 160 5.86 -2.76 4.15
C LEU A 160 5.02 -3.06 2.90
N PHE A 161 5.45 -4.02 2.11
CA PHE A 161 4.74 -4.42 0.90
C PHE A 161 3.41 -5.11 1.26
N GLU A 162 3.43 -6.05 2.21
CA GLU A 162 2.23 -6.78 2.66
C GLU A 162 1.19 -5.82 3.26
N PHE A 163 1.65 -4.86 4.08
CA PHE A 163 0.82 -3.80 4.63
C PHE A 163 0.20 -2.95 3.51
N SER A 164 1.04 -2.42 2.61
CA SER A 164 0.61 -1.54 1.52
C SER A 164 -0.37 -2.24 0.58
N LEU A 165 -0.08 -3.48 0.21
CA LEU A 165 -0.96 -4.29 -0.64
C LEU A 165 -2.31 -4.55 0.02
N SER A 166 -2.30 -4.99 1.28
CA SER A 166 -3.54 -5.29 2.02
C SER A 166 -4.41 -4.05 2.15
N LYS A 167 -3.82 -2.91 2.52
CA LYS A 167 -4.54 -1.64 2.64
C LYS A 167 -5.13 -1.18 1.33
N LEU A 168 -4.36 -1.17 0.27
CA LEU A 168 -4.78 -0.75 -1.06
C LEU A 168 -5.94 -1.61 -1.57
N VAL A 169 -5.80 -2.94 -1.52
CA VAL A 169 -6.82 -3.87 -2.03
C VAL A 169 -8.12 -3.75 -1.23
N ILE A 170 -8.05 -3.75 0.11
CA ILE A 170 -9.23 -3.63 0.98
C ILE A 170 -9.91 -2.27 0.73
N ARG A 171 -9.16 -1.19 0.72
CA ARG A 171 -9.68 0.17 0.52
C ARG A 171 -10.43 0.34 -0.80
N HIS A 172 -9.91 -0.24 -1.88
CA HIS A 172 -10.53 -0.16 -3.21
C HIS A 172 -11.75 -1.09 -3.37
N LEU A 173 -11.82 -2.17 -2.59
CA LEU A 173 -12.95 -3.10 -2.63
C LEU A 173 -14.08 -2.72 -1.68
N GLU A 174 -13.78 -2.25 -0.48
CA GLU A 174 -14.75 -1.96 0.58
C GLU A 174 -15.97 -1.16 0.11
N PRO A 175 -15.84 -0.08 -0.71
CA PRO A 175 -16.98 0.70 -1.19
C PRO A 175 -18.01 -0.08 -1.99
N HIS A 176 -17.63 -1.23 -2.57
CA HIS A 176 -18.52 -2.09 -3.37
C HIS A 176 -19.33 -3.08 -2.52
N PHE A 177 -18.84 -3.43 -1.33
CA PHE A 177 -19.42 -4.47 -0.48
C PHE A 177 -20.02 -3.95 0.80
N VAL A 178 -19.50 -2.81 1.31
CA VAL A 178 -19.98 -2.18 2.54
C VAL A 178 -20.74 -0.90 2.18
N LYS A 179 -21.96 -0.75 2.73
CA LYS A 179 -22.70 0.52 2.56
C LYS A 179 -21.85 1.64 3.14
N GLN A 180 -21.40 2.54 2.29
CA GLN A 180 -20.67 3.72 2.73
C GLN A 180 -21.58 4.54 3.64
N GLN A 181 -21.25 4.59 4.92
CA GLN A 181 -21.71 5.67 5.77
C GLN A 181 -21.03 6.94 5.27
N LYS A 182 -21.82 8.04 5.12
CA LYS A 182 -21.23 9.33 4.74
C LYS A 182 -20.08 9.62 5.70
N LYS A 183 -18.84 9.64 5.16
CA LYS A 183 -17.66 10.01 5.94
C LYS A 183 -17.90 11.41 6.51
N THR A 184 -18.08 11.50 7.81
CA THR A 184 -18.30 12.77 8.51
C THR A 184 -16.96 13.24 9.02
N THR A 185 -16.54 14.44 8.62
CA THR A 185 -15.38 15.10 9.22
C THR A 185 -15.59 15.24 10.72
N ARG A 186 -14.73 14.59 11.50
CA ARG A 186 -14.79 14.58 12.97
C ARG A 186 -13.84 15.60 13.59
N TYR A 187 -12.71 15.87 12.90
CA TYR A 187 -11.64 16.70 13.44
C TYR A 187 -11.27 17.83 12.48
N TYR A 188 -11.32 19.05 12.98
CA TYR A 188 -10.92 20.27 12.26
C TYR A 188 -9.59 20.82 12.75
N SER A 189 -8.87 20.09 13.61
CA SER A 189 -7.57 20.43 14.15
C SER A 189 -6.82 19.17 14.56
N LEU A 190 -5.52 19.12 14.30
CA LEU A 190 -4.63 18.01 14.68
C LEU A 190 -4.21 18.04 16.16
N LYS A 191 -4.49 19.14 16.89
CA LYS A 191 -4.03 19.29 18.29
C LYS A 191 -4.47 18.18 19.24
N LYS A 192 -5.63 17.56 18.97
CA LYS A 192 -6.16 16.44 19.77
C LYS A 192 -5.71 15.07 19.26
N LEU A 193 -5.00 15.04 18.14
CA LEU A 193 -4.51 13.85 17.44
C LEU A 193 -2.97 13.82 17.41
N SER A 194 -2.35 14.42 18.44
CA SER A 194 -0.87 14.46 18.53
C SER A 194 -0.26 13.07 18.59
N HIS A 195 -0.92 12.14 19.27
CA HIS A 195 -0.47 10.76 19.36
C HIS A 195 -0.50 10.07 18.00
N GLU A 196 -1.63 10.13 17.29
CA GLU A 196 -1.80 9.52 15.96
C GLU A 196 -0.85 10.14 14.93
N CYS A 197 -0.63 11.46 15.00
CA CYS A 197 0.38 12.13 14.17
C CYS A 197 1.80 11.67 14.54
N SER A 198 2.10 11.50 15.84
CA SER A 198 3.40 10.97 16.30
C SER A 198 3.61 9.54 15.80
N VAL A 199 2.60 8.67 15.89
CA VAL A 199 2.66 7.30 15.34
C VAL A 199 2.95 7.34 13.84
N LEU A 200 2.20 8.12 13.06
CA LEU A 200 2.39 8.24 11.61
C LEU A 200 3.84 8.62 11.25
N ILE A 201 4.35 9.71 11.85
CA ILE A 201 5.69 10.21 11.52
C ILE A 201 6.78 9.28 12.06
N SER A 202 6.63 8.72 13.28
CA SER A 202 7.62 7.78 13.84
C SER A 202 7.68 6.48 13.04
N SER A 203 6.54 5.89 12.66
CA SER A 203 6.51 4.68 11.83
C SER A 203 7.24 4.87 10.50
N LEU A 204 6.99 6.01 9.84
CA LEU A 204 7.67 6.34 8.58
C LEU A 204 9.16 6.62 8.79
N ALA A 205 9.55 7.31 9.86
CA ALA A 205 10.94 7.58 10.16
C ALA A 205 11.74 6.30 10.43
N CYS A 206 11.16 5.35 11.19
CA CYS A 206 11.75 4.02 11.43
C CYS A 206 11.89 3.20 10.14
N THR A 207 11.02 3.44 9.15
CA THR A 207 11.09 2.79 7.85
C THR A 207 12.20 3.39 6.97
N ALA A 208 12.31 4.72 6.94
CA ALA A 208 13.25 5.46 6.10
C ALA A 208 14.68 5.48 6.67
N GLY A 209 14.82 5.40 8.02
CA GLY A 209 16.12 5.45 8.68
C GLY A 209 16.72 4.08 8.98
N SER A 210 18.04 3.98 8.91
CA SER A 210 18.79 2.76 9.23
C SER A 210 19.52 2.82 10.58
N ASN A 211 19.57 3.98 11.21
CA ASN A 211 20.17 4.24 12.51
C ASN A 211 19.48 5.45 13.19
N ASP A 212 19.74 5.64 14.49
CA ASP A 212 19.07 6.67 15.30
C ASP A 212 19.18 8.08 14.71
N GLU A 213 20.32 8.45 14.10
CA GLU A 213 20.54 9.78 13.51
C GLU A 213 19.68 9.97 12.26
N THR A 214 19.62 8.99 11.38
CA THR A 214 18.78 9.04 10.17
C THR A 214 17.30 8.98 10.49
N ILE A 215 16.90 8.17 11.49
CA ILE A 215 15.52 8.12 12.00
C ILE A 215 15.11 9.48 12.57
N GLN A 216 15.98 10.11 13.40
CA GLN A 216 15.70 11.43 13.96
C GLN A 216 15.59 12.49 12.85
N THR A 217 16.48 12.47 11.86
CA THR A 217 16.45 13.40 10.73
C THR A 217 15.14 13.26 9.93
N ALA A 218 14.73 12.04 9.65
CA ALA A 218 13.49 11.75 8.95
C ALA A 218 12.27 12.20 9.76
N TYR A 219 12.27 11.93 11.07
CA TYR A 219 11.22 12.36 11.99
C TYR A 219 11.09 13.88 12.02
N ASP A 220 12.19 14.61 12.20
CA ASP A 220 12.20 16.07 12.27
C ASP A 220 11.73 16.72 10.95
N ALA A 221 12.10 16.12 9.82
CA ALA A 221 11.64 16.56 8.51
C ALA A 221 10.11 16.51 8.40
N GLY A 222 9.50 15.39 8.75
CA GLY A 222 8.04 15.24 8.74
C GLY A 222 7.33 16.06 9.81
N ALA A 223 7.83 16.06 11.04
CA ALA A 223 7.26 16.79 12.15
C ALA A 223 7.17 18.30 11.88
N SER A 224 8.14 18.87 11.14
CA SER A 224 8.18 20.29 10.79
C SER A 224 6.96 20.76 9.99
N HIS A 225 6.27 19.84 9.26
CA HIS A 225 5.05 20.15 8.51
C HIS A 225 3.79 20.20 9.37
N LEU A 226 3.86 19.78 10.65
CA LEU A 226 2.74 19.68 11.58
C LEU A 226 2.85 20.65 12.76
N ASP A 227 3.25 21.88 12.51
CA ASP A 227 3.63 22.94 13.46
C ASP A 227 2.66 23.21 14.62
N ALA A 228 1.37 22.92 14.43
CA ALA A 228 0.35 23.18 15.44
C ALA A 228 0.18 22.04 16.46
N THR A 229 1.00 20.99 16.35
CA THR A 229 0.84 19.74 17.10
C THR A 229 2.11 19.45 17.90
N ARG A 230 1.97 19.13 19.19
CA ARG A 230 3.11 18.66 19.98
C ARG A 230 3.34 17.21 19.63
N LEU A 231 4.32 16.94 18.79
CA LEU A 231 4.73 15.60 18.40
C LEU A 231 5.84 15.10 19.31
N THR A 232 5.86 13.79 19.53
CA THR A 232 6.91 13.09 20.25
C THR A 232 7.33 11.90 19.40
N GLN A 233 8.62 11.76 19.13
CA GLN A 233 9.13 10.55 18.49
C GLN A 233 8.87 9.35 19.40
N LEU A 234 8.26 8.32 18.85
CA LEU A 234 7.92 7.10 19.55
C LEU A 234 9.00 6.03 19.30
N PRO A 235 9.26 5.13 20.28
CA PRO A 235 10.12 3.97 20.06
C PRO A 235 9.44 2.96 19.10
N ASP A 236 10.23 2.11 18.45
CA ASP A 236 9.77 1.11 17.47
C ASP A 236 8.58 0.27 17.94
N VAL A 237 8.58 -0.08 19.23
CA VAL A 237 7.50 -0.90 19.83
C VAL A 237 6.15 -0.19 19.87
N ASP A 238 6.12 1.12 19.77
CA ASP A 238 4.91 1.96 19.84
C ASP A 238 4.55 2.58 18.48
N CYS A 239 5.28 2.26 17.42
CA CYS A 239 5.08 2.82 16.07
C CYS A 239 5.21 1.78 14.95
N GLY A 240 4.84 0.53 15.23
CA GLY A 240 4.76 -0.53 14.24
C GLY A 240 3.64 -0.34 13.23
N LEU A 241 3.55 -1.24 12.24
CA LEU A 241 2.53 -1.15 11.19
C LEU A 241 1.09 -1.34 11.71
N GLN A 242 0.91 -2.03 12.85
CA GLN A 242 -0.41 -2.15 13.49
C GLN A 242 -0.84 -0.82 14.13
N GLU A 243 0.06 -0.15 14.82
CA GLU A 243 -0.15 1.17 15.42
C GLU A 243 -0.40 2.21 14.35
N LEU A 244 0.36 2.16 13.24
CA LEU A 244 0.14 2.98 12.06
C LEU A 244 -1.27 2.78 11.49
N ASP A 245 -1.73 1.55 11.38
CA ASP A 245 -3.08 1.26 10.89
C ASP A 245 -4.17 1.90 11.76
N GLN A 246 -4.08 1.73 13.06
CA GLN A 246 -5.03 2.33 14.00
C GLN A 246 -5.01 3.86 13.95
N ALA A 247 -3.82 4.44 13.84
CA ALA A 247 -3.67 5.88 13.66
C ALA A 247 -4.33 6.38 12.37
N LEU A 248 -4.14 5.69 11.24
CA LEU A 248 -4.74 6.04 9.95
C LEU A 248 -6.27 5.99 9.98
N VAL A 249 -6.87 5.00 10.66
CA VAL A 249 -8.33 4.94 10.85
C VAL A 249 -8.86 6.18 11.57
N THR A 250 -8.13 6.69 12.55
CA THR A 250 -8.51 7.92 13.27
C THR A 250 -8.28 9.16 12.42
N LEU A 251 -7.13 9.24 11.75
CA LEU A 251 -6.71 10.35 10.89
C LEU A 251 -7.59 10.48 9.63
N ASP A 252 -8.22 9.41 9.14
CA ASP A 252 -9.20 9.52 8.04
C ASP A 252 -10.41 10.42 8.39
N GLY A 253 -10.67 10.62 9.67
CA GLY A 253 -11.73 11.53 10.16
C GLY A 253 -11.38 13.01 10.14
N VAL A 254 -10.18 13.44 9.73
CA VAL A 254 -9.79 14.85 9.71
C VAL A 254 -10.28 15.58 8.46
N ALA A 255 -10.34 16.91 8.54
CA ALA A 255 -10.72 17.77 7.42
C ALA A 255 -9.71 17.64 6.25
N ILE A 256 -10.17 17.80 5.01
CA ILE A 256 -9.39 17.57 3.79
C ILE A 256 -8.09 18.38 3.72
N ASN A 257 -8.11 19.62 4.19
CA ASN A 257 -6.91 20.46 4.26
C ASN A 257 -5.87 19.93 5.26
N LEU A 258 -6.30 19.21 6.30
CA LEU A 258 -5.41 18.57 7.26
C LEU A 258 -4.88 17.23 6.72
N LYS A 259 -5.68 16.49 5.94
CA LYS A 259 -5.20 15.29 5.22
C LYS A 259 -4.03 15.64 4.29
N ARG A 260 -4.14 16.74 3.53
CA ARG A 260 -3.04 17.24 2.71
C ARG A 260 -1.77 17.48 3.52
N LYS A 261 -1.88 18.14 4.68
CA LYS A 261 -0.72 18.37 5.57
C LYS A 261 -0.12 17.05 6.10
N LEU A 262 -0.95 16.07 6.42
CA LEU A 262 -0.48 14.75 6.84
C LEU A 262 0.29 14.05 5.71
N ILE A 263 -0.19 14.14 4.46
CA ILE A 263 0.50 13.58 3.29
C ILE A 263 1.81 14.31 3.01
N GLU A 264 1.82 15.65 3.11
CA GLU A 264 3.05 16.47 2.98
C GLU A 264 4.08 16.09 4.05
N ALA A 265 3.64 15.92 5.30
CA ALA A 265 4.49 15.47 6.39
C ALA A 265 5.04 14.06 6.17
N ALA A 266 4.18 13.13 5.75
CA ALA A 266 4.58 11.76 5.42
C ALA A 266 5.61 11.74 4.27
N ALA A 267 5.38 12.52 3.20
CA ALA A 267 6.31 12.65 2.09
C ALA A 267 7.66 13.23 2.54
N ALA A 268 7.65 14.24 3.41
CA ALA A 268 8.88 14.83 3.96
C ALA A 268 9.67 13.82 4.80
N THR A 269 8.99 12.97 5.57
CA THR A 269 9.64 11.93 6.38
C THR A 269 10.37 10.93 5.50
N VAL A 270 9.69 10.34 4.50
CA VAL A 270 10.27 9.26 3.67
C VAL A 270 11.29 9.77 2.65
N SER A 271 11.32 11.06 2.37
CA SER A 271 12.29 11.68 1.44
C SER A 271 13.36 12.51 2.13
N ALA A 272 13.55 12.34 3.43
CA ALA A 272 14.45 13.17 4.23
C ALA A 272 15.92 13.05 3.82
N ASP A 273 16.34 11.91 3.28
CA ASP A 273 17.69 11.68 2.74
C ASP A 273 17.86 12.15 1.29
N GLY A 274 16.82 12.72 0.68
CA GLY A 274 16.79 13.16 -0.72
C GLY A 274 16.50 12.05 -1.72
N TYR A 275 16.20 10.85 -1.26
CA TYR A 275 15.83 9.69 -2.07
C TYR A 275 14.46 9.16 -1.66
N LEU A 276 13.85 8.38 -2.54
CA LEU A 276 12.63 7.63 -2.26
C LEU A 276 12.78 6.23 -2.80
N GLN A 277 12.66 5.24 -1.93
CA GLN A 277 12.68 3.84 -2.30
C GLN A 277 11.30 3.37 -2.78
N ILE A 278 11.27 2.24 -3.51
CA ILE A 278 10.01 1.68 -4.01
C ILE A 278 9.04 1.42 -2.86
N GLN A 279 9.50 0.76 -1.81
CA GLN A 279 8.67 0.39 -0.67
C GLN A 279 8.13 1.62 0.10
N GLU A 280 8.94 2.68 0.21
CA GLU A 280 8.52 3.95 0.82
C GLU A 280 7.44 4.64 -0.02
N ALA A 281 7.59 4.64 -1.35
CA ALA A 281 6.60 5.19 -2.26
C ALA A 281 5.28 4.41 -2.22
N GLU A 282 5.35 3.08 -2.13
CA GLU A 282 4.19 2.20 -1.98
C GLU A 282 3.47 2.42 -0.64
N LEU A 283 4.24 2.56 0.44
CA LEU A 283 3.70 2.88 1.76
C LEU A 283 3.04 4.26 1.79
N LEU A 284 3.70 5.28 1.22
CA LEU A 284 3.14 6.62 1.11
C LEU A 284 1.83 6.63 0.32
N ARG A 285 1.76 5.84 -0.75
CA ARG A 285 0.52 5.65 -1.51
C ARG A 285 -0.57 5.01 -0.66
N ALA A 286 -0.27 3.91 0.04
CA ALA A 286 -1.23 3.24 0.91
C ALA A 286 -1.76 4.15 2.03
N ILE A 287 -0.88 5.00 2.60
CA ILE A 287 -1.26 6.03 3.58
C ILE A 287 -2.19 7.07 2.94
N SER A 288 -1.84 7.57 1.76
CA SER A 288 -2.65 8.57 1.03
C SER A 288 -4.03 8.05 0.68
N ASP A 289 -4.13 6.78 0.26
CA ASP A 289 -5.40 6.12 -0.03
C ASP A 289 -6.23 5.86 1.25
N SER A 290 -5.57 5.74 2.40
CA SER A 290 -6.23 5.53 3.69
C SER A 290 -6.78 6.81 4.30
N LEU A 291 -6.22 7.95 3.94
CA LEU A 291 -6.67 9.26 4.40
C LEU A 291 -7.76 9.83 3.48
#